data_54ced3d223f7525fd7d822f61e025583
#
_entry.id   54ced3d223f7525fd7d822f61e025583
#
_cell.length_a   1.000
_cell.length_b   1.000
_cell.length_c   1.000
_cell.angle_alpha   90.00
_cell.angle_beta   90.00
_cell.angle_gamma   90.00
#
_symmetry.space_group_name_H-M   'P 1'
#
loop_
_entity.id
_entity.type
_entity.pdbx_description
1 polymer ?
#
loop_
_entity_poly.entity_id
_entity_poly.type
_entity_poly.pdbx_seq_one_letter_code
_entity_poly.pdbx_strand_id
1 'polypeptide(L)'
;MSPFLGGWLFCLLLLFSLGVQGTPDYPRATPEQVHLSYLGEPGTMTVTWTTWAPARSEVQFGMQLSGPLPLRAHGTARAFVDGGILRRKLYIHRVTLRKLLPGAQYVYRCGSSQGWSRRFRFTALKNGVHWSPRLAVFGDMGADNPKALPRLRRDTQQGMFDAVLHVGDFAYNMDQDNARVGDRFMRLIEPVAASLPYMTCPGNHEQRYNFSNYKARFSMPGDNEGLWYSWDLGPAHIISFSTEVYFFLHYGRHLVEKQFRWLENDLQKANKNRVARPWIITMGHRPMYCSNADLDDCTRHESRVRKGLQGKLFGLEDLFHKYGVDLEFWAHEHSYERLWPIYNYQVFNGSLERPYTNPRGPVHIITGSAGCEELLTPFVRKPRPWSAVRVKEYGYTRMHILNGTHMHIQQVSDDQDGKIVDDVWVVRPLLGRMMYH
;
A
#
# COMPACT_ATOMS: atom_id res chain seq x y z
N MET A 1 -45.79 -38.91 65.32
CA MET A 1 -45.22 -40.13 64.72
C MET A 1 -44.89 -39.85 63.27
N SER A 2 -43.60 -39.85 62.99
CA SER A 2 -42.99 -39.78 61.65
C SER A 2 -43.35 -41.05 60.82
N PRO A 3 -43.16 -41.08 59.45
CA PRO A 3 -41.85 -41.02 58.89
C PRO A 3 -41.73 -40.31 57.53
N PHE A 4 -40.52 -39.98 57.30
CA PHE A 4 -39.78 -39.58 56.05
C PHE A 4 -40.11 -40.45 54.82
N LEU A 5 -40.13 -39.78 53.63
CA LEU A 5 -39.79 -40.43 52.38
C LEU A 5 -38.97 -39.40 51.53
N GLY A 6 -37.70 -39.69 51.30
CA GLY A 6 -36.79 -38.95 50.48
C GLY A 6 -37.02 -39.19 49.01
N GLY A 7 -37.06 -38.15 48.24
CA GLY A 7 -37.07 -38.18 46.78
C GLY A 7 -35.68 -37.82 46.24
N TRP A 8 -35.07 -38.77 45.55
CA TRP A 8 -33.80 -38.56 44.80
C TRP A 8 -34.06 -37.80 43.53
N LEU A 9 -33.45 -36.62 43.44
CA LEU A 9 -33.45 -35.82 42.22
C LEU A 9 -32.28 -36.29 41.33
N PHE A 10 -32.60 -37.02 40.26
CA PHE A 10 -31.62 -37.33 39.21
C PHE A 10 -31.41 -36.10 38.33
N CYS A 11 -30.26 -35.42 38.48
CA CYS A 11 -29.80 -34.43 37.53
C CYS A 11 -29.26 -35.16 36.28
N LEU A 12 -30.02 -35.14 35.19
CA LEU A 12 -29.53 -35.50 33.86
C LEU A 12 -28.64 -34.36 33.35
N LEU A 13 -27.33 -34.55 33.41
CA LEU A 13 -26.35 -33.75 32.68
C LEU A 13 -26.43 -34.10 31.18
N LEU A 14 -27.17 -33.32 30.42
CA LEU A 14 -27.08 -33.30 28.95
C LEU A 14 -25.74 -32.69 28.55
N LEU A 15 -24.76 -33.51 28.28
CA LEU A 15 -23.54 -33.15 27.58
C LEU A 15 -23.89 -32.79 26.13
N PHE A 16 -24.09 -31.50 25.88
CA PHE A 16 -24.03 -31.00 24.51
C PHE A 16 -22.56 -31.10 24.01
N SER A 17 -22.28 -32.14 23.25
CA SER A 17 -21.08 -32.19 22.42
C SER A 17 -21.22 -31.12 21.34
N LEU A 18 -20.64 -29.96 21.59
CA LEU A 18 -20.34 -28.99 20.53
C LEU A 18 -19.40 -29.70 19.55
N GLY A 19 -19.98 -30.18 18.47
CA GLY A 19 -19.23 -30.66 17.33
C GLY A 19 -18.36 -29.51 16.84
N VAL A 20 -17.07 -29.59 17.15
CA VAL A 20 -16.04 -28.78 16.48
C VAL A 20 -16.16 -29.14 15.00
N GLN A 21 -16.80 -28.27 14.21
CA GLN A 21 -16.75 -28.39 12.77
C GLN A 21 -15.26 -28.27 12.41
N GLY A 22 -14.64 -29.38 12.06
CA GLY A 22 -13.28 -29.45 11.58
C GLY A 22 -13.15 -28.49 10.41
N THR A 23 -12.24 -27.52 10.53
CA THR A 23 -11.82 -26.73 9.38
C THR A 23 -11.46 -27.70 8.25
N PRO A 24 -11.92 -27.46 7.01
CA PRO A 24 -11.60 -28.32 5.88
C PRO A 24 -10.09 -28.56 5.87
N ASP A 25 -9.69 -29.82 5.79
CA ASP A 25 -8.27 -30.23 5.79
C ASP A 25 -7.68 -29.87 4.42
N TYR A 26 -7.45 -28.56 4.19
CA TYR A 26 -6.73 -28.10 3.02
C TYR A 26 -5.31 -28.63 3.12
N PRO A 27 -4.78 -29.24 2.05
CA PRO A 27 -3.40 -29.69 2.04
C PRO A 27 -2.50 -28.53 2.46
N ARG A 28 -1.71 -28.69 3.52
CA ARG A 28 -0.88 -27.63 4.13
C ARG A 28 0.10 -26.95 3.15
N ALA A 29 0.32 -27.57 1.98
CA ALA A 29 1.15 -27.03 0.90
C ALA A 29 0.36 -26.33 -0.21
N THR A 30 -0.96 -26.17 -0.08
CA THR A 30 -1.77 -25.39 -1.02
C THR A 30 -1.45 -23.91 -0.89
N PRO A 31 -1.10 -23.21 -2.00
CA PRO A 31 -0.84 -21.79 -1.99
C PRO A 31 -2.08 -20.97 -1.65
N GLU A 32 -1.88 -19.94 -0.82
CA GLU A 32 -2.86 -18.90 -0.51
C GLU A 32 -2.19 -17.54 -0.38
N GLN A 33 -2.96 -16.45 -0.29
CA GLN A 33 -2.46 -15.09 -0.12
C GLN A 33 -1.59 -14.64 -1.32
N VAL A 34 -1.97 -15.05 -2.50
CA VAL A 34 -1.21 -14.78 -3.73
C VAL A 34 -1.27 -13.30 -4.07
N HIS A 35 -0.12 -12.69 -4.27
CA HIS A 35 -0.02 -11.28 -4.67
C HIS A 35 1.20 -11.04 -5.54
N LEU A 36 1.13 -9.96 -6.31
CA LEU A 36 2.15 -9.54 -7.25
C LEU A 36 2.89 -8.31 -6.73
N SER A 37 4.14 -8.16 -7.13
CA SER A 37 4.91 -6.95 -6.97
C SER A 37 5.87 -6.75 -8.14
N TYR A 38 6.23 -5.48 -8.39
CA TYR A 38 7.19 -5.11 -9.41
C TYR A 38 8.49 -4.64 -8.74
N LEU A 39 9.58 -5.35 -9.00
CA LEU A 39 10.88 -5.07 -8.34
C LEU A 39 11.76 -4.07 -9.11
N GLY A 40 11.19 -3.31 -10.05
CA GLY A 40 11.90 -2.26 -10.78
C GLY A 40 12.64 -2.73 -12.04
N GLU A 41 12.68 -4.02 -12.34
CA GLU A 41 13.35 -4.58 -13.54
C GLU A 41 12.32 -4.76 -14.68
N PRO A 42 12.47 -4.06 -15.82
CA PRO A 42 11.54 -4.18 -16.94
C PRO A 42 11.37 -5.61 -17.43
N GLY A 43 10.13 -5.99 -17.80
CA GLY A 43 9.82 -7.33 -18.27
C GLY A 43 9.83 -8.38 -17.15
N THR A 44 9.68 -7.97 -15.90
CA THR A 44 9.56 -8.89 -14.75
C THR A 44 8.27 -8.68 -13.97
N MET A 45 7.89 -9.70 -13.20
CA MET A 45 6.82 -9.64 -12.20
C MET A 45 7.11 -10.68 -11.12
N THR A 46 7.06 -10.29 -9.85
CA THR A 46 7.26 -11.22 -8.74
C THR A 46 5.93 -11.70 -8.21
N VAL A 47 5.79 -13.01 -8.10
CA VAL A 47 4.65 -13.70 -7.48
C VAL A 47 5.05 -14.11 -6.08
N THR A 48 4.30 -13.67 -5.08
CA THR A 48 4.47 -14.05 -3.68
C THR A 48 3.24 -14.80 -3.19
N TRP A 49 3.43 -15.85 -2.41
CA TRP A 49 2.33 -16.61 -1.79
C TRP A 49 2.79 -17.28 -0.49
N THR A 50 1.85 -17.82 0.24
CA THR A 50 2.08 -18.50 1.51
C THR A 50 1.63 -19.95 1.47
N THR A 51 2.37 -20.85 2.15
CA THR A 51 1.94 -22.21 2.49
C THR A 51 2.18 -22.49 3.97
N TRP A 52 1.50 -23.50 4.51
CA TRP A 52 1.60 -23.92 5.92
C TRP A 52 2.62 -25.04 6.14
N ALA A 53 3.14 -25.62 5.07
CA ALA A 53 4.20 -26.61 5.08
C ALA A 53 5.29 -26.25 4.07
N PRO A 54 6.52 -26.73 4.27
CA PRO A 54 7.58 -26.53 3.29
C PRO A 54 7.17 -27.12 1.94
N ALA A 55 7.36 -26.36 0.87
CA ALA A 55 7.09 -26.80 -0.49
C ALA A 55 8.09 -26.16 -1.47
N ARG A 56 8.22 -26.71 -2.67
CA ARG A 56 8.96 -26.06 -3.75
C ARG A 56 8.20 -24.80 -4.21
N SER A 57 8.96 -23.81 -4.70
CA SER A 57 8.42 -22.56 -5.22
C SER A 57 8.47 -22.58 -6.74
N GLU A 58 7.33 -22.86 -7.39
CA GLU A 58 7.20 -22.87 -8.84
C GLU A 58 6.00 -22.02 -9.26
N VAL A 59 6.16 -21.28 -10.36
CA VAL A 59 5.07 -20.63 -11.07
C VAL A 59 5.02 -21.16 -12.48
N GLN A 60 3.84 -21.62 -12.90
CA GLN A 60 3.54 -21.97 -14.27
C GLN A 60 2.75 -20.83 -14.90
N PHE A 61 3.13 -20.40 -16.10
CA PHE A 61 2.49 -19.25 -16.75
C PHE A 61 2.52 -19.34 -18.27
N GLY A 62 1.71 -18.50 -18.91
CA GLY A 62 1.60 -18.40 -20.36
C GLY A 62 0.62 -17.32 -20.78
N MET A 63 0.54 -17.04 -22.08
CA MET A 63 -0.35 -16.02 -22.63
C MET A 63 -1.74 -16.55 -23.03
N GLN A 64 -1.90 -17.87 -23.08
CA GLN A 64 -3.19 -18.47 -23.44
C GLN A 64 -4.14 -18.50 -22.24
N LEU A 65 -5.38 -18.06 -22.46
CA LEU A 65 -6.42 -18.03 -21.43
C LEU A 65 -6.87 -19.43 -20.98
N SER A 66 -6.83 -20.39 -21.89
CA SER A 66 -7.19 -21.79 -21.68
C SER A 66 -6.05 -22.69 -22.18
N GLY A 67 -6.00 -23.92 -21.66
CA GLY A 67 -4.97 -24.88 -22.05
C GLY A 67 -3.75 -24.91 -21.14
N PRO A 68 -2.63 -25.52 -21.57
CA PRO A 68 -1.44 -25.68 -20.78
C PRO A 68 -0.73 -24.35 -20.52
N LEU A 69 -0.02 -24.26 -19.40
CA LEU A 69 0.87 -23.15 -19.07
C LEU A 69 2.32 -23.60 -19.37
N PRO A 70 2.87 -23.22 -20.54
CA PRO A 70 4.10 -23.84 -21.04
C PRO A 70 5.38 -23.31 -20.37
N LEU A 71 5.30 -22.09 -19.78
CA LEU A 71 6.45 -21.46 -19.15
C LEU A 71 6.50 -21.79 -17.65
N ARG A 72 7.70 -21.92 -17.12
CA ARG A 72 7.95 -22.20 -15.71
C ARG A 72 9.02 -21.28 -15.17
N ALA A 73 8.82 -20.84 -13.92
CA ALA A 73 9.82 -20.12 -13.15
C ALA A 73 9.91 -20.72 -11.75
N HIS A 74 11.10 -20.72 -11.19
CA HIS A 74 11.38 -21.22 -9.85
C HIS A 74 11.93 -20.10 -8.98
N GLY A 75 11.74 -20.22 -7.68
CA GLY A 75 12.22 -19.24 -6.72
C GLY A 75 12.52 -19.89 -5.37
N THR A 76 12.33 -19.11 -4.32
CA THR A 76 12.70 -19.49 -2.95
C THR A 76 11.51 -19.42 -2.02
N ALA A 77 11.53 -20.24 -0.96
CA ALA A 77 10.65 -20.14 0.17
C ALA A 77 11.46 -19.79 1.41
N ARG A 78 10.93 -18.86 2.22
CA ARG A 78 11.50 -18.54 3.53
C ARG A 78 10.48 -18.82 4.62
N ALA A 79 10.93 -19.46 5.70
CA ALA A 79 10.12 -19.63 6.88
C ALA A 79 9.96 -18.27 7.58
N PHE A 80 8.74 -17.87 7.84
CA PHE A 80 8.39 -16.76 8.70
C PHE A 80 7.82 -17.31 9.99
N VAL A 81 8.38 -16.90 11.13
CA VAL A 81 7.89 -17.25 12.46
C VAL A 81 7.36 -15.99 13.10
N ASP A 82 6.05 -15.96 13.35
CA ASP A 82 5.41 -14.81 13.99
C ASP A 82 5.94 -14.57 15.40
N GLY A 83 5.96 -13.30 15.82
CA GLY A 83 6.40 -12.87 17.15
C GLY A 83 5.43 -13.20 18.28
N GLY A 84 4.19 -13.60 17.98
CA GLY A 84 3.16 -13.93 18.96
C GLY A 84 3.45 -15.20 19.79
N ILE A 85 2.65 -15.42 20.83
CA ILE A 85 2.86 -16.49 21.84
C ILE A 85 2.94 -17.87 21.18
N LEU A 86 2.12 -18.15 20.16
CA LEU A 86 2.09 -19.44 19.49
C LEU A 86 3.24 -19.65 18.51
N ARG A 87 4.04 -18.64 18.25
CA ARG A 87 5.19 -18.71 17.33
C ARG A 87 4.81 -19.40 16.00
N ARG A 88 3.64 -19.04 15.45
CA ARG A 88 3.13 -19.68 14.23
C ARG A 88 4.13 -19.56 13.10
N LYS A 89 4.30 -20.62 12.35
CA LYS A 89 5.24 -20.73 11.24
C LYS A 89 4.52 -20.79 9.90
N LEU A 90 4.90 -19.91 8.99
CA LEU A 90 4.45 -19.87 7.60
C LEU A 90 5.66 -20.03 6.69
N TYR A 91 5.42 -20.45 5.45
CA TYR A 91 6.44 -20.47 4.39
C TYR A 91 6.02 -19.49 3.31
N ILE A 92 6.80 -18.44 3.12
CA ILE A 92 6.54 -17.38 2.15
C ILE A 92 7.42 -17.62 0.93
N HIS A 93 6.77 -17.84 -0.19
CA HIS A 93 7.37 -18.16 -1.48
C HIS A 93 7.49 -16.91 -2.34
N ARG A 94 8.59 -16.76 -3.07
CA ARG A 94 8.83 -15.68 -4.03
C ARG A 94 9.42 -16.23 -5.30
N VAL A 95 8.75 -15.94 -6.42
CA VAL A 95 9.20 -16.32 -7.76
C VAL A 95 9.11 -15.13 -8.69
N THR A 96 10.22 -14.72 -9.28
CA THR A 96 10.25 -13.63 -10.25
C THR A 96 10.16 -14.19 -11.66
N LEU A 97 9.06 -13.87 -12.34
CA LEU A 97 8.87 -14.11 -13.76
C LEU A 97 9.73 -13.12 -14.55
N ARG A 98 10.37 -13.59 -15.60
CA ARG A 98 11.30 -12.79 -16.42
C ARG A 98 10.96 -12.89 -17.89
N LYS A 99 11.49 -11.97 -18.70
CA LYS A 99 11.28 -11.90 -20.15
C LYS A 99 9.80 -11.81 -20.54
N LEU A 100 9.03 -11.12 -19.71
CA LEU A 100 7.63 -10.84 -20.01
C LEU A 100 7.55 -9.81 -21.14
N LEU A 101 6.65 -10.04 -22.08
CA LEU A 101 6.35 -9.10 -23.16
C LEU A 101 5.58 -7.91 -22.60
N PRO A 102 6.05 -6.66 -22.80
CA PRO A 102 5.41 -5.47 -22.26
C PRO A 102 3.95 -5.34 -22.73
N GLY A 103 3.03 -5.10 -21.78
CA GLY A 103 1.61 -4.95 -22.07
C GLY A 103 0.88 -6.25 -22.40
N ALA A 104 1.55 -7.39 -22.45
CA ALA A 104 0.91 -8.67 -22.71
C ALA A 104 0.21 -9.21 -21.46
N GLN A 105 -0.94 -9.87 -21.67
CA GLN A 105 -1.66 -10.54 -20.61
C GLN A 105 -1.12 -11.97 -20.41
N TYR A 106 -0.91 -12.31 -19.15
CA TYR A 106 -0.47 -13.65 -18.74
C TYR A 106 -1.49 -14.30 -17.82
N VAL A 107 -1.62 -15.61 -17.94
CA VAL A 107 -2.29 -16.49 -16.98
C VAL A 107 -1.22 -17.25 -16.23
N TYR A 108 -1.38 -17.40 -14.92
CA TYR A 108 -0.43 -18.12 -14.09
C TYR A 108 -1.11 -18.89 -12.96
N ARG A 109 -0.38 -19.85 -12.42
CA ARG A 109 -0.65 -20.49 -11.12
C ARG A 109 0.67 -20.70 -10.40
N CYS A 110 0.64 -20.66 -9.07
CA CYS A 110 1.81 -20.90 -8.23
C CYS A 110 1.63 -22.15 -7.37
N GLY A 111 2.74 -22.75 -6.92
CA GLY A 111 2.69 -23.91 -6.05
C GLY A 111 3.78 -24.92 -6.35
N SER A 112 3.43 -26.20 -6.23
CA SER A 112 4.29 -27.36 -6.49
C SER A 112 3.44 -28.59 -6.78
N SER A 113 4.09 -29.76 -6.97
CA SER A 113 3.40 -31.05 -7.05
C SER A 113 2.58 -31.41 -5.80
N GLN A 114 2.83 -30.74 -4.67
CA GLN A 114 2.11 -30.94 -3.41
C GLN A 114 0.80 -30.12 -3.34
N GLY A 115 0.65 -29.11 -4.18
CA GLY A 115 -0.56 -28.27 -4.25
C GLY A 115 -0.34 -27.07 -5.17
N TRP A 116 -1.36 -26.78 -5.98
CA TRP A 116 -1.39 -25.65 -6.90
C TRP A 116 -2.49 -24.67 -6.51
N SER A 117 -2.24 -23.36 -6.71
CA SER A 117 -3.28 -22.37 -6.65
C SER A 117 -4.28 -22.51 -7.79
N ARG A 118 -5.40 -21.81 -7.70
CA ARG A 118 -6.23 -21.49 -8.88
C ARG A 118 -5.40 -20.69 -9.90
N ARG A 119 -5.92 -20.52 -11.10
CA ARG A 119 -5.33 -19.65 -12.12
C ARG A 119 -5.70 -18.19 -11.85
N PHE A 120 -4.70 -17.33 -11.98
CA PHE A 120 -4.81 -15.88 -11.93
C PHE A 120 -4.38 -15.28 -13.27
N ARG A 121 -4.63 -13.98 -13.44
CA ARG A 121 -4.26 -13.22 -14.63
C ARG A 121 -3.61 -11.91 -14.21
N PHE A 122 -2.63 -11.47 -14.98
CA PHE A 122 -2.10 -10.11 -14.87
C PHE A 122 -1.66 -9.61 -16.25
N THR A 123 -1.56 -8.29 -16.39
CA THR A 123 -0.93 -7.65 -17.55
C THR A 123 0.48 -7.22 -17.17
N ALA A 124 1.48 -7.64 -17.93
CA ALA A 124 2.85 -7.20 -17.73
C ALA A 124 2.94 -5.67 -17.96
N LEU A 125 3.65 -4.97 -17.06
CA LEU A 125 3.82 -3.53 -17.20
C LEU A 125 4.48 -3.19 -18.54
N LYS A 126 4.04 -2.09 -19.15
CA LYS A 126 4.67 -1.56 -20.35
C LYS A 126 6.04 -0.98 -20.02
N ASN A 127 6.97 -1.06 -20.94
CA ASN A 127 8.30 -0.50 -20.79
C ASN A 127 8.38 0.95 -21.27
N GLY A 128 9.44 1.64 -20.83
CA GLY A 128 9.75 3.00 -21.26
C GLY A 128 8.83 4.06 -20.65
N VAL A 129 8.87 5.24 -21.24
CA VAL A 129 8.24 6.45 -20.68
C VAL A 129 6.98 6.91 -21.44
N HIS A 130 6.75 6.34 -22.63
CA HIS A 130 5.70 6.80 -23.55
C HIS A 130 4.40 5.97 -23.42
N TRP A 131 3.90 5.84 -22.21
CA TRP A 131 2.60 5.26 -21.93
C TRP A 131 1.97 5.91 -20.70
N SER A 132 0.68 5.70 -20.51
CA SER A 132 -0.13 6.41 -19.51
C SER A 132 -0.56 5.45 -18.40
N PRO A 133 0.22 5.29 -17.32
CA PRO A 133 -0.14 4.41 -16.21
C PRO A 133 -1.33 4.93 -15.41
N ARG A 134 -2.17 3.98 -14.96
CA ARG A 134 -3.34 4.23 -14.12
C ARG A 134 -3.19 3.45 -12.81
N LEU A 135 -3.33 4.14 -11.70
CA LEU A 135 -3.11 3.58 -10.37
C LEU A 135 -4.31 3.79 -9.46
N ALA A 136 -4.56 2.80 -8.60
CA ALA A 136 -5.39 2.98 -7.42
C ALA A 136 -4.47 3.32 -6.25
N VAL A 137 -4.77 4.39 -5.51
CA VAL A 137 -3.98 4.87 -4.37
C VAL A 137 -4.89 4.99 -3.15
N PHE A 138 -4.51 4.37 -2.05
CA PHE A 138 -5.27 4.39 -0.80
C PHE A 138 -4.43 3.90 0.38
N GLY A 139 -4.86 4.22 1.60
CA GLY A 139 -4.35 3.65 2.85
C GLY A 139 -5.49 3.31 3.80
N ASP A 140 -5.14 2.77 4.96
CA ASP A 140 -6.05 2.59 6.10
C ASP A 140 -7.29 1.74 5.74
N MET A 141 -7.04 0.55 5.16
CA MET A 141 -8.13 -0.30 4.67
C MET A 141 -8.76 -1.17 5.76
N GLY A 142 -7.95 -1.81 6.60
CA GLY A 142 -8.40 -2.75 7.62
C GLY A 142 -8.78 -4.14 7.10
N ALA A 143 -8.75 -5.13 7.98
CA ALA A 143 -9.24 -6.48 7.71
C ALA A 143 -10.73 -6.64 8.06
N ASP A 144 -11.24 -5.83 8.97
CA ASP A 144 -12.61 -5.96 9.50
C ASP A 144 -13.62 -5.03 8.80
N ASN A 145 -13.17 -3.87 8.29
CA ASN A 145 -14.05 -2.90 7.64
C ASN A 145 -13.47 -2.37 6.31
N PRO A 146 -13.10 -3.24 5.34
CA PRO A 146 -12.45 -2.80 4.08
C PRO A 146 -13.45 -2.19 3.09
N LYS A 147 -13.94 -0.99 3.38
CA LYS A 147 -15.04 -0.33 2.64
C LYS A 147 -14.76 -0.17 1.15
N ALA A 148 -13.54 0.24 0.78
CA ALA A 148 -13.19 0.45 -0.62
C ALA A 148 -12.95 -0.87 -1.40
N LEU A 149 -12.72 -2.01 -0.72
CA LEU A 149 -12.31 -3.26 -1.35
C LEU A 149 -13.31 -3.80 -2.38
N PRO A 150 -14.64 -3.79 -2.15
CA PRO A 150 -15.60 -4.28 -3.15
C PRO A 150 -15.53 -3.52 -4.48
N ARG A 151 -15.36 -2.19 -4.44
CA ARG A 151 -15.20 -1.36 -5.64
C ARG A 151 -13.85 -1.56 -6.29
N LEU A 152 -12.77 -1.57 -5.51
CA LEU A 152 -11.42 -1.84 -6.00
C LEU A 152 -11.35 -3.18 -6.75
N ARG A 153 -12.01 -4.24 -6.24
CA ARG A 153 -12.13 -5.53 -6.94
C ARG A 153 -12.81 -5.38 -8.30
N ARG A 154 -13.96 -4.73 -8.34
CA ARG A 154 -14.72 -4.51 -9.56
C ARG A 154 -13.91 -3.72 -10.57
N ASP A 155 -13.31 -2.61 -10.17
CA ASP A 155 -12.53 -1.73 -11.03
C ASP A 155 -11.25 -2.42 -11.54
N THR A 156 -10.62 -3.25 -10.70
CA THR A 156 -9.50 -4.12 -11.11
C THR A 156 -9.92 -5.13 -12.16
N GLN A 157 -11.07 -5.79 -11.97
CA GLN A 157 -11.60 -6.77 -12.93
C GLN A 157 -11.96 -6.13 -14.27
N GLN A 158 -12.36 -4.85 -14.27
CA GLN A 158 -12.61 -4.04 -15.46
C GLN A 158 -11.34 -3.52 -16.14
N GLY A 159 -10.15 -3.81 -15.59
CA GLY A 159 -8.87 -3.38 -16.15
C GLY A 159 -8.62 -1.89 -16.01
N MET A 160 -9.16 -1.24 -14.98
CA MET A 160 -9.01 0.19 -14.79
C MET A 160 -7.61 0.60 -14.31
N PHE A 161 -6.82 -0.32 -13.76
CA PHE A 161 -5.52 -0.02 -13.14
C PHE A 161 -4.40 -0.87 -13.70
N ASP A 162 -3.20 -0.33 -13.66
CA ASP A 162 -1.94 -0.99 -14.00
C ASP A 162 -1.16 -1.37 -12.72
N ALA A 163 -1.39 -0.66 -11.60
CA ALA A 163 -0.78 -0.96 -10.29
C ALA A 163 -1.63 -0.38 -9.14
N VAL A 164 -1.33 -0.85 -7.93
CA VAL A 164 -1.86 -0.33 -6.67
C VAL A 164 -0.74 0.31 -5.86
N LEU A 165 -1.01 1.44 -5.21
CA LEU A 165 -0.21 2.03 -4.14
C LEU A 165 -1.02 1.96 -2.84
N HIS A 166 -0.62 1.10 -1.91
CA HIS A 166 -1.22 1.03 -0.57
C HIS A 166 -0.33 1.74 0.44
N VAL A 167 -0.82 2.86 0.95
CA VAL A 167 -0.06 3.86 1.71
C VAL A 167 -0.12 3.59 3.22
N GLY A 168 0.20 2.36 3.63
CA GLY A 168 0.26 1.95 5.04
C GLY A 168 -1.07 1.56 5.67
N ASP A 169 -0.98 1.03 6.88
CA ASP A 169 -2.07 0.56 7.73
C ASP A 169 -3.01 -0.41 7.00
N PHE A 170 -2.50 -1.66 6.87
CA PHE A 170 -3.17 -2.67 6.06
C PHE A 170 -4.34 -3.31 6.79
N ALA A 171 -4.07 -3.99 7.89
CA ALA A 171 -4.98 -4.94 8.51
C ALA A 171 -5.48 -4.55 9.90
N TYR A 172 -4.89 -3.54 10.53
CA TYR A 172 -5.14 -3.08 11.91
C TYR A 172 -5.09 -4.22 12.94
N ASN A 173 -4.13 -4.85 13.11
CA ASN A 173 -2.73 -5.11 13.09
C ASN A 173 -2.46 -6.51 12.54
N MET A 174 -1.53 -6.68 11.63
CA MET A 174 -1.22 -7.99 11.01
C MET A 174 -0.75 -9.06 11.99
N ASP A 175 -0.15 -8.67 13.12
CA ASP A 175 0.37 -9.57 14.16
C ASP A 175 -0.71 -10.08 15.13
N GLN A 176 -1.90 -9.46 15.16
CA GLN A 176 -2.99 -9.88 16.05
C GLN A 176 -3.45 -11.32 15.78
N ASP A 177 -3.97 -11.95 16.84
CA ASP A 177 -4.32 -13.35 16.87
C ASP A 177 -3.21 -14.26 16.32
N ASN A 178 -1.97 -14.01 16.79
CA ASN A 178 -0.78 -14.73 16.31
C ASN A 178 -0.67 -14.70 14.78
N ALA A 179 -0.76 -13.51 14.20
CA ALA A 179 -0.71 -13.18 12.78
C ALA A 179 -1.86 -13.75 11.91
N ARG A 180 -2.97 -14.23 12.51
CA ARG A 180 -4.15 -14.67 11.73
C ARG A 180 -4.89 -13.49 11.10
N VAL A 181 -4.89 -12.32 11.73
CA VAL A 181 -5.44 -11.09 11.16
C VAL A 181 -4.70 -10.74 9.86
N GLY A 182 -3.36 -10.82 9.87
CA GLY A 182 -2.55 -10.66 8.66
C GLY A 182 -2.88 -11.68 7.57
N ASP A 183 -3.07 -12.95 7.93
CA ASP A 183 -3.46 -14.00 6.98
C ASP A 183 -4.83 -13.70 6.35
N ARG A 184 -5.79 -13.24 7.16
CA ARG A 184 -7.12 -12.85 6.70
C ARG A 184 -7.04 -11.68 5.73
N PHE A 185 -6.29 -10.63 6.07
CA PHE A 185 -6.09 -9.48 5.21
C PHE A 185 -5.49 -9.86 3.86
N MET A 186 -4.43 -10.65 3.86
CA MET A 186 -3.77 -11.08 2.62
C MET A 186 -4.71 -11.92 1.72
N ARG A 187 -5.62 -12.69 2.30
CA ARG A 187 -6.67 -13.39 1.54
C ARG A 187 -7.74 -12.43 1.00
N LEU A 188 -8.10 -11.40 1.77
CA LEU A 188 -9.07 -10.38 1.34
C LEU A 188 -8.59 -9.60 0.11
N ILE A 189 -7.33 -9.21 0.07
CA ILE A 189 -6.77 -8.43 -1.04
C ILE A 189 -6.36 -9.30 -2.24
N GLU A 190 -6.25 -10.63 -2.10
CA GLU A 190 -5.81 -11.53 -3.18
C GLU A 190 -6.52 -11.29 -4.52
N PRO A 191 -7.84 -11.06 -4.59
CA PRO A 191 -8.54 -10.81 -5.86
C PRO A 191 -8.04 -9.59 -6.63
N VAL A 192 -7.47 -8.60 -5.94
CA VAL A 192 -6.83 -7.41 -6.50
C VAL A 192 -5.33 -7.66 -6.68
N ALA A 193 -4.67 -8.04 -5.59
CA ALA A 193 -3.22 -8.15 -5.51
C ALA A 193 -2.62 -9.28 -6.35
N ALA A 194 -3.40 -10.31 -6.68
CA ALA A 194 -2.97 -11.37 -7.61
C ALA A 194 -3.11 -10.98 -9.09
N SER A 195 -3.67 -9.80 -9.40
CA SER A 195 -3.90 -9.33 -10.76
C SER A 195 -3.12 -8.07 -11.14
N LEU A 196 -2.66 -7.32 -10.14
CA LEU A 196 -1.90 -6.08 -10.29
C LEU A 196 -0.69 -6.08 -9.35
N PRO A 197 0.46 -5.49 -9.74
CA PRO A 197 1.51 -5.20 -8.79
C PRO A 197 0.96 -4.33 -7.66
N TYR A 198 1.11 -4.83 -6.44
CA TYR A 198 0.60 -4.23 -5.21
C TYR A 198 1.78 -3.67 -4.43
N MET A 199 2.02 -2.36 -4.61
CA MET A 199 3.17 -1.66 -4.06
C MET A 199 2.79 -0.96 -2.76
N THR A 200 3.66 -0.99 -1.76
CA THR A 200 3.30 -0.67 -0.38
C THR A 200 4.32 0.22 0.32
N CYS A 201 3.90 1.00 1.31
CA CYS A 201 4.77 1.49 2.37
C CYS A 201 4.20 1.08 3.74
N PRO A 202 4.99 0.98 4.82
CA PRO A 202 4.46 0.63 6.12
C PRO A 202 3.78 1.83 6.79
N GLY A 203 2.70 1.57 7.54
CA GLY A 203 2.10 2.49 8.51
C GLY A 203 2.41 2.09 9.94
N ASN A 204 1.79 2.79 10.91
CA ASN A 204 2.04 2.54 12.34
C ASN A 204 1.49 1.20 12.83
N HIS A 205 0.44 0.68 12.20
CA HIS A 205 -0.11 -0.63 12.55
C HIS A 205 0.77 -1.80 12.08
N GLU A 206 1.79 -1.55 11.27
CA GLU A 206 2.76 -2.56 10.84
C GLU A 206 3.99 -2.67 11.74
N GLN A 207 4.16 -1.77 12.72
CA GLN A 207 5.41 -1.62 13.48
C GLN A 207 5.78 -2.84 14.35
N ARG A 208 4.79 -3.65 14.75
CA ARG A 208 5.00 -4.72 15.74
C ARG A 208 6.09 -5.70 15.33
N TYR A 209 6.92 -6.09 16.30
CA TYR A 209 8.09 -6.97 16.09
C TYR A 209 9.05 -6.44 15.02
N ASN A 210 9.32 -5.13 15.03
CA ASN A 210 10.18 -4.45 14.05
C ASN A 210 9.69 -4.66 12.61
N PHE A 211 8.42 -4.40 12.37
CA PHE A 211 7.75 -4.54 11.06
C PHE A 211 7.80 -5.97 10.49
N SER A 212 7.92 -7.01 11.33
CA SER A 212 8.24 -8.36 10.87
C SER A 212 7.17 -8.94 9.92
N ASN A 213 5.88 -8.72 10.19
CA ASN A 213 4.80 -9.15 9.30
C ASN A 213 4.86 -8.44 7.95
N TYR A 214 5.07 -7.11 7.94
CA TYR A 214 5.21 -6.33 6.73
C TYR A 214 6.41 -6.79 5.88
N LYS A 215 7.59 -6.81 6.48
CA LYS A 215 8.85 -7.23 5.83
C LYS A 215 8.80 -8.64 5.27
N ALA A 216 8.10 -9.54 5.95
CA ALA A 216 7.98 -10.93 5.52
C ALA A 216 6.97 -11.11 4.40
N ARG A 217 5.77 -10.49 4.51
CA ARG A 217 4.65 -10.72 3.59
C ARG A 217 4.78 -9.98 2.26
N PHE A 218 5.36 -8.78 2.24
CA PHE A 218 5.51 -7.99 1.03
C PHE A 218 6.93 -8.08 0.46
N SER A 219 7.03 -7.98 -0.87
CA SER A 219 8.30 -8.02 -1.61
C SER A 219 8.41 -6.77 -2.45
N MET A 220 9.21 -5.80 -1.99
CA MET A 220 9.37 -4.52 -2.65
C MET A 220 10.77 -4.40 -3.28
N PRO A 221 11.01 -3.44 -4.19
CA PRO A 221 12.33 -3.22 -4.78
C PRO A 221 13.44 -2.95 -3.76
N GLY A 222 14.67 -3.27 -4.12
CA GLY A 222 15.85 -2.99 -3.30
C GLY A 222 16.06 -3.97 -2.15
N ASP A 223 16.92 -3.60 -1.23
CA ASP A 223 17.40 -4.41 -0.10
C ASP A 223 17.10 -3.80 1.29
N ASN A 224 16.19 -2.85 1.35
CA ASN A 224 15.80 -2.15 2.59
C ASN A 224 14.55 -2.78 3.24
N GLU A 225 14.35 -4.08 3.07
CA GLU A 225 13.23 -4.84 3.64
C GLU A 225 11.84 -4.26 3.30
N GLY A 226 11.74 -3.50 2.20
CA GLY A 226 10.51 -2.82 1.77
C GLY A 226 10.17 -1.53 2.54
N LEU A 227 11.01 -1.10 3.50
CA LEU A 227 10.75 0.11 4.28
C LEU A 227 10.89 1.39 3.47
N TRP A 228 11.81 1.41 2.50
CA TRP A 228 11.95 2.47 1.50
C TRP A 228 12.56 1.91 0.21
N TYR A 229 12.05 2.39 -0.91
CA TYR A 229 12.48 2.00 -2.25
C TYR A 229 11.94 2.98 -3.29
N SER A 230 12.41 2.88 -4.52
CA SER A 230 11.84 3.58 -5.67
C SER A 230 11.71 2.67 -6.88
N TRP A 231 10.86 3.06 -7.80
CA TRP A 231 10.62 2.36 -9.05
C TRP A 231 10.09 3.30 -10.12
N ASP A 232 10.30 2.93 -11.37
CA ASP A 232 9.89 3.72 -12.52
C ASP A 232 8.62 3.17 -13.15
N LEU A 233 7.66 4.03 -13.47
CA LEU A 233 6.40 3.66 -14.11
C LEU A 233 6.01 4.70 -15.16
N GLY A 234 6.18 4.36 -16.44
CA GLY A 234 5.93 5.32 -17.51
C GLY A 234 6.76 6.60 -17.32
N PRO A 235 6.15 7.79 -17.40
CA PRO A 235 6.83 9.06 -17.23
C PRO A 235 7.08 9.46 -15.76
N ALA A 236 6.87 8.56 -14.81
CA ALA A 236 7.02 8.83 -13.38
C ALA A 236 8.13 8.01 -12.73
N HIS A 237 8.82 8.65 -11.78
CA HIS A 237 9.63 8.03 -10.75
C HIS A 237 8.85 8.06 -9.43
N ILE A 238 8.57 6.89 -8.87
CA ILE A 238 7.74 6.74 -7.66
C ILE A 238 8.65 6.29 -6.51
N ILE A 239 8.58 7.02 -5.40
CA ILE A 239 9.38 6.79 -4.20
C ILE A 239 8.45 6.41 -3.06
N SER A 240 8.68 5.26 -2.45
CA SER A 240 8.05 4.82 -1.21
C SER A 240 9.03 4.98 -0.05
N PHE A 241 8.56 5.47 1.09
CA PHE A 241 9.39 5.61 2.28
C PHE A 241 8.57 5.40 3.56
N SER A 242 9.24 5.10 4.66
CA SER A 242 8.61 4.89 5.95
C SER A 242 8.63 6.17 6.78
N THR A 243 7.46 6.73 7.08
CA THR A 243 7.32 7.77 8.10
C THR A 243 7.56 7.21 9.50
N GLU A 244 7.31 5.91 9.68
CA GLU A 244 7.29 5.26 10.99
C GLU A 244 8.66 5.13 11.64
N VAL A 245 9.75 5.18 10.86
CA VAL A 245 11.11 5.24 11.41
C VAL A 245 11.37 6.49 12.25
N TYR A 246 10.59 7.57 12.06
CA TYR A 246 10.65 8.79 12.88
C TYR A 246 9.94 8.65 14.23
N PHE A 247 9.04 7.68 14.38
CA PHE A 247 8.21 7.49 15.56
C PHE A 247 8.68 6.30 16.41
N PHE A 248 9.08 5.20 15.78
CA PHE A 248 9.52 3.97 16.46
C PHE A 248 11.04 3.89 16.56
N LEU A 249 11.65 4.89 17.20
CA LEU A 249 13.11 5.05 17.32
C LEU A 249 13.79 3.91 18.09
N HIS A 250 13.04 3.14 18.88
CA HIS A 250 13.56 1.98 19.62
C HIS A 250 13.95 0.81 18.69
N TYR A 251 13.49 0.78 17.45
CA TYR A 251 13.96 -0.17 16.45
C TYR A 251 15.27 0.24 15.77
N GLY A 252 15.71 1.47 16.00
CA GLY A 252 17.00 1.96 15.54
C GLY A 252 16.91 3.39 15.01
N ARG A 253 17.43 4.33 15.79
CA ARG A 253 17.49 5.75 15.39
C ARG A 253 18.28 5.96 14.08
N HIS A 254 19.25 5.08 13.81
CA HIS A 254 20.03 5.09 12.58
C HIS A 254 19.20 4.86 11.30
N LEU A 255 18.01 4.27 11.42
CA LEU A 255 17.11 4.06 10.28
C LEU A 255 16.66 5.39 9.68
N VAL A 256 16.44 6.42 10.49
CA VAL A 256 16.05 7.75 10.03
C VAL A 256 17.13 8.35 9.15
N GLU A 257 18.39 8.35 9.62
CA GLU A 257 19.51 8.87 8.85
C GLU A 257 19.75 8.06 7.58
N LYS A 258 19.71 6.72 7.69
CA LYS A 258 19.91 5.81 6.54
C LYS A 258 18.87 6.07 5.45
N GLN A 259 17.59 6.19 5.84
CA GLN A 259 16.51 6.51 4.91
C GLN A 259 16.68 7.90 4.31
N PHE A 260 16.97 8.92 5.12
CA PHE A 260 17.14 10.30 4.64
C PHE A 260 18.27 10.40 3.60
N ARG A 261 19.43 9.81 3.86
CA ARG A 261 20.54 9.79 2.91
C ARG A 261 20.21 9.02 1.63
N TRP A 262 19.48 7.93 1.77
CA TRP A 262 18.99 7.17 0.62
C TRP A 262 18.02 8.01 -0.21
N LEU A 263 17.04 8.66 0.42
CA LEU A 263 16.09 9.56 -0.25
C LEU A 263 16.80 10.71 -0.97
N GLU A 264 17.75 11.38 -0.34
CA GLU A 264 18.50 12.45 -0.97
C GLU A 264 19.24 11.96 -2.22
N ASN A 265 19.91 10.82 -2.14
CA ASN A 265 20.63 10.25 -3.29
C ASN A 265 19.66 9.83 -4.42
N ASP A 266 18.52 9.26 -4.09
CA ASP A 266 17.51 8.84 -5.07
C ASP A 266 16.85 10.03 -5.76
N LEU A 267 16.46 11.06 -5.01
CA LEU A 267 15.93 12.32 -5.52
C LEU A 267 16.91 13.06 -6.42
N GLN A 268 18.22 13.03 -6.09
CA GLN A 268 19.26 13.56 -6.97
C GLN A 268 19.30 12.86 -8.32
N LYS A 269 19.20 11.52 -8.33
CA LYS A 269 19.18 10.71 -9.55
C LYS A 269 17.91 11.00 -10.35
N ALA A 270 16.75 11.01 -9.69
CA ALA A 270 15.47 11.31 -10.31
C ALA A 270 15.48 12.70 -10.98
N ASN A 271 16.03 13.71 -10.31
CA ASN A 271 16.14 15.08 -10.86
C ASN A 271 17.05 15.15 -12.09
N LYS A 272 18.12 14.38 -12.14
CA LYS A 272 18.98 14.29 -13.35
C LYS A 272 18.25 13.63 -14.52
N ASN A 273 17.21 12.85 -14.25
CA ASN A 273 16.44 12.09 -15.25
C ASN A 273 15.08 12.73 -15.61
N ARG A 274 14.83 13.99 -15.23
CA ARG A 274 13.55 14.69 -15.47
C ARG A 274 13.15 14.78 -16.93
N VAL A 275 14.10 14.74 -17.85
CA VAL A 275 13.81 14.75 -19.30
C VAL A 275 13.06 13.49 -19.71
N ALA A 276 13.46 12.33 -19.18
CA ALA A 276 12.80 11.05 -19.46
C ALA A 276 11.60 10.81 -18.54
N ARG A 277 11.75 11.13 -17.24
CA ARG A 277 10.72 10.95 -16.21
C ARG A 277 10.46 12.25 -15.47
N PRO A 278 9.60 13.10 -16.04
CA PRO A 278 9.33 14.41 -15.47
C PRO A 278 8.62 14.38 -14.11
N TRP A 279 7.88 13.35 -13.79
CA TRP A 279 7.14 13.25 -12.54
C TRP A 279 7.96 12.57 -11.44
N ILE A 280 8.11 13.22 -10.29
CA ILE A 280 8.57 12.61 -9.04
C ILE A 280 7.39 12.57 -8.07
N ILE A 281 6.97 11.35 -7.70
CA ILE A 281 5.83 11.09 -6.85
C ILE A 281 6.33 10.35 -5.61
N THR A 282 5.92 10.78 -4.42
CA THR A 282 6.27 10.10 -3.18
C THR A 282 5.02 9.51 -2.50
N MET A 283 5.20 8.44 -1.75
CA MET A 283 4.20 7.93 -0.84
C MET A 283 4.82 7.57 0.52
N GLY A 284 4.22 8.09 1.57
CA GLY A 284 4.54 7.82 2.97
C GLY A 284 3.26 7.84 3.78
N HIS A 285 3.23 7.15 4.93
CA HIS A 285 1.97 6.96 5.64
C HIS A 285 1.50 8.22 6.36
N ARG A 286 2.30 8.78 7.30
CA ARG A 286 1.90 9.96 8.09
C ARG A 286 2.13 11.25 7.34
N PRO A 287 1.09 12.11 7.19
CA PRO A 287 1.19 13.33 6.39
C PRO A 287 2.01 14.42 7.07
N MET A 288 2.60 15.29 6.25
CA MET A 288 3.30 16.50 6.70
C MET A 288 2.34 17.58 7.20
N TYR A 289 1.16 17.65 6.63
CA TYR A 289 0.12 18.63 6.89
C TYR A 289 -1.24 17.97 6.83
N CYS A 290 -2.16 18.42 7.69
CA CYS A 290 -3.55 18.01 7.64
C CYS A 290 -4.45 19.11 8.25
N SER A 291 -5.76 18.93 8.12
CA SER A 291 -6.74 19.77 8.83
C SER A 291 -7.71 18.95 9.69
N ASN A 292 -7.29 17.75 10.08
CA ASN A 292 -8.03 16.88 10.98
C ASN A 292 -8.04 17.42 12.43
N ALA A 293 -8.92 16.90 13.28
CA ALA A 293 -9.19 17.42 14.61
C ALA A 293 -8.65 16.53 15.76
N ASP A 294 -7.82 15.54 15.44
CA ASP A 294 -7.31 14.52 16.35
C ASP A 294 -6.00 14.87 17.07
N LEU A 295 -5.40 16.03 16.74
CA LEU A 295 -4.16 16.54 17.33
C LEU A 295 -2.91 15.68 17.04
N ASP A 296 -2.91 14.93 15.96
CA ASP A 296 -1.75 14.14 15.56
C ASP A 296 -0.59 14.99 15.01
N ASP A 297 0.50 14.33 14.59
CA ASP A 297 1.77 14.98 14.19
C ASP A 297 1.59 16.02 13.09
N CYS A 298 0.76 15.75 12.08
CA CYS A 298 0.49 16.66 10.96
C CYS A 298 -0.18 17.98 11.36
N THR A 299 -0.84 18.03 12.53
CA THR A 299 -1.46 19.24 13.05
C THR A 299 -0.46 20.17 13.76
N ARG A 300 0.75 19.67 14.05
CA ARG A 300 1.77 20.36 14.85
C ARG A 300 2.73 21.14 13.95
N HIS A 301 3.09 22.37 14.38
CA HIS A 301 4.09 23.14 13.65
C HIS A 301 5.46 22.45 13.57
N GLU A 302 5.89 21.78 14.62
CA GLU A 302 7.12 20.99 14.70
C GLU A 302 6.84 19.50 14.43
N SER A 303 6.14 19.19 13.33
CA SER A 303 5.90 17.82 12.89
C SER A 303 7.20 17.07 12.67
N ARG A 304 7.27 15.82 13.14
CA ARG A 304 8.45 14.95 12.98
C ARG A 304 8.71 14.59 11.52
N VAL A 305 7.65 14.36 10.76
CA VAL A 305 7.79 14.06 9.33
C VAL A 305 8.33 15.27 8.59
N ARG A 306 7.80 16.45 8.87
CA ARG A 306 8.19 17.69 8.24
C ARG A 306 9.58 18.16 8.64
N LYS A 307 9.80 18.31 9.95
CA LYS A 307 11.01 18.96 10.53
C LYS A 307 12.06 17.97 11.01
N GLY A 308 11.75 16.68 11.08
CA GLY A 308 12.66 15.64 11.53
C GLY A 308 12.72 15.49 13.05
N LEU A 309 13.81 14.92 13.50
CA LEU A 309 14.07 14.68 14.92
C LEU A 309 14.52 15.98 15.63
N GLN A 310 14.73 15.90 16.95
CA GLN A 310 15.27 16.99 17.76
C GLN A 310 16.48 17.66 17.09
N GLY A 311 16.49 18.99 17.03
CA GLY A 311 17.49 19.76 16.30
C GLY A 311 17.20 19.90 14.79
N LYS A 312 16.00 19.56 14.35
CA LYS A 312 15.55 19.63 12.94
C LYS A 312 16.40 18.75 12.01
N LEU A 313 16.86 17.61 12.53
CA LEU A 313 17.67 16.67 11.76
C LEU A 313 16.79 15.73 10.94
N PHE A 314 17.12 15.62 9.65
CA PHE A 314 16.51 14.66 8.74
C PHE A 314 15.01 14.92 8.43
N GLY A 315 14.55 16.20 8.49
CA GLY A 315 13.21 16.58 8.09
C GLY A 315 13.01 16.42 6.58
N LEU A 316 11.83 15.96 6.16
CA LEU A 316 11.59 15.61 4.76
C LEU A 316 11.07 16.78 3.93
N GLU A 317 10.46 17.80 4.53
CA GLU A 317 9.85 18.91 3.81
C GLU A 317 10.86 19.68 2.95
N ASP A 318 11.98 20.12 3.56
CA ASP A 318 13.01 20.87 2.84
C ASP A 318 13.71 20.01 1.79
N LEU A 319 13.85 18.69 2.06
CA LEU A 319 14.42 17.74 1.11
C LEU A 319 13.54 17.60 -0.14
N PHE A 320 12.23 17.38 0.04
CA PHE A 320 11.30 17.18 -1.06
C PHE A 320 11.11 18.46 -1.87
N HIS A 321 11.02 19.61 -1.20
CA HIS A 321 10.97 20.90 -1.86
C HIS A 321 12.23 21.19 -2.67
N LYS A 322 13.42 21.00 -2.09
CA LYS A 322 14.73 21.18 -2.76
C LYS A 322 14.84 20.41 -4.07
N TYR A 323 14.34 19.16 -4.10
CA TYR A 323 14.41 18.31 -5.28
C TYR A 323 13.16 18.35 -6.14
N GLY A 324 12.21 19.22 -5.83
CA GLY A 324 11.00 19.48 -6.61
C GLY A 324 10.11 18.26 -6.75
N VAL A 325 9.80 17.57 -5.65
CA VAL A 325 8.75 16.52 -5.63
C VAL A 325 7.45 17.14 -6.14
N ASP A 326 6.79 16.50 -7.09
CA ASP A 326 5.59 17.04 -7.74
C ASP A 326 4.30 16.72 -6.96
N LEU A 327 4.22 15.49 -6.43
CA LEU A 327 3.04 14.97 -5.75
C LEU A 327 3.45 14.07 -4.59
N GLU A 328 2.82 14.27 -3.45
CA GLU A 328 3.07 13.52 -2.22
C GLU A 328 1.77 12.88 -1.74
N PHE A 329 1.70 11.54 -1.75
CA PHE A 329 0.59 10.78 -1.19
C PHE A 329 0.85 10.41 0.26
N TRP A 330 -0.21 10.56 1.04
CA TRP A 330 -0.28 10.29 2.47
C TRP A 330 -1.54 9.51 2.82
N ALA A 331 -1.57 8.95 4.02
CA ALA A 331 -2.73 8.29 4.60
C ALA A 331 -2.82 8.63 6.11
N HIS A 332 -3.03 7.66 7.00
CA HIS A 332 -3.06 7.81 8.45
C HIS A 332 -4.26 8.61 8.99
N GLU A 333 -4.57 9.75 8.40
CA GLU A 333 -5.83 10.44 8.64
C GLU A 333 -6.93 9.72 7.85
N HIS A 334 -7.90 9.14 8.53
CA HIS A 334 -8.98 8.36 7.92
C HIS A 334 -9.98 9.28 7.21
N SER A 335 -9.49 10.00 6.21
CA SER A 335 -10.23 10.96 5.42
C SER A 335 -9.54 11.20 4.08
N TYR A 336 -10.16 11.95 3.19
CA TYR A 336 -9.49 12.49 2.02
C TYR A 336 -9.31 13.98 2.18
N GLU A 337 -8.09 14.45 1.98
CA GLU A 337 -7.79 15.86 1.92
C GLU A 337 -6.80 16.16 0.78
N ARG A 338 -7.17 17.07 -0.13
CA ARG A 338 -6.25 17.63 -1.10
C ARG A 338 -5.85 19.03 -0.66
N LEU A 339 -4.54 19.27 -0.61
CA LEU A 339 -3.98 20.55 -0.24
C LEU A 339 -3.67 21.39 -1.50
N TRP A 340 -3.67 22.69 -1.33
CA TRP A 340 -3.00 23.57 -2.26
C TRP A 340 -1.51 23.21 -2.31
N PRO A 341 -0.80 23.47 -3.42
CA PRO A 341 0.67 23.34 -3.44
C PRO A 341 1.28 24.10 -2.28
N ILE A 342 2.00 23.42 -1.39
CA ILE A 342 2.41 24.00 -0.10
C ILE A 342 3.87 23.67 0.24
N TYR A 343 4.55 24.65 0.84
CA TYR A 343 5.84 24.49 1.50
C TYR A 343 5.92 25.48 2.66
N ASN A 344 6.41 25.03 3.80
CA ASN A 344 6.58 25.83 5.02
C ASN A 344 5.35 26.68 5.39
N TYR A 345 4.14 26.06 5.35
CA TYR A 345 2.82 26.70 5.59
C TYR A 345 2.44 27.81 4.61
N GLN A 346 3.19 28.01 3.54
CA GLN A 346 2.85 28.95 2.48
C GLN A 346 2.34 28.22 1.26
N VAL A 347 1.30 28.77 0.64
CA VAL A 347 0.69 28.21 -0.57
C VAL A 347 1.44 28.75 -1.80
N PHE A 348 1.90 27.84 -2.66
CA PHE A 348 2.69 28.12 -3.86
C PHE A 348 1.97 27.68 -5.13
N ASN A 349 0.78 28.20 -5.36
CA ASN A 349 -0.01 27.94 -6.55
C ASN A 349 0.71 28.37 -7.83
N GLY A 350 0.40 27.72 -8.96
CA GLY A 350 0.84 28.15 -10.27
C GLY A 350 0.26 29.51 -10.63
N SER A 351 -1.07 29.68 -10.45
CA SER A 351 -1.78 30.97 -10.54
C SER A 351 -3.04 30.89 -9.68
N LEU A 352 -3.75 32.02 -9.55
CA LEU A 352 -5.05 32.07 -8.85
C LEU A 352 -6.12 31.26 -9.59
N GLU A 353 -6.12 31.30 -10.93
CA GLU A 353 -7.11 30.62 -11.78
C GLU A 353 -6.78 29.14 -12.01
N ARG A 354 -5.49 28.80 -12.05
CA ARG A 354 -4.97 27.44 -12.31
C ARG A 354 -3.91 27.06 -11.27
N PRO A 355 -4.32 26.80 -10.03
CA PRO A 355 -3.38 26.59 -8.92
C PRO A 355 -2.47 25.38 -9.11
N TYR A 356 -2.94 24.33 -9.77
CA TYR A 356 -2.19 23.09 -10.02
C TYR A 356 -1.50 23.05 -11.40
N THR A 357 -1.49 24.16 -12.13
CA THR A 357 -0.71 24.31 -13.38
C THR A 357 0.60 25.00 -13.08
N ASN A 358 1.70 24.28 -13.25
CA ASN A 358 3.05 24.72 -12.93
C ASN A 358 3.17 25.24 -11.47
N PRO A 359 2.70 24.47 -10.49
CA PRO A 359 2.80 24.87 -9.10
C PRO A 359 4.26 25.01 -8.69
N ARG A 360 4.54 25.92 -7.75
CA ARG A 360 5.89 26.18 -7.24
C ARG A 360 6.16 25.49 -5.91
N GLY A 361 5.28 24.59 -5.50
CA GLY A 361 5.40 23.71 -4.33
C GLY A 361 4.78 22.35 -4.62
N PRO A 362 5.10 21.33 -3.84
CA PRO A 362 4.51 20.01 -3.99
C PRO A 362 3.00 20.01 -3.72
N VAL A 363 2.28 19.16 -4.44
CA VAL A 363 0.86 18.88 -4.17
C VAL A 363 0.79 17.74 -3.15
N HIS A 364 0.03 17.91 -2.07
CA HIS A 364 -0.19 16.87 -1.07
C HIS A 364 -1.60 16.32 -1.17
N ILE A 365 -1.74 15.01 -1.10
CA ILE A 365 -3.02 14.31 -1.06
C ILE A 365 -2.99 13.28 0.06
N ILE A 366 -3.90 13.42 1.00
CA ILE A 366 -4.21 12.41 2.01
C ILE A 366 -5.33 11.54 1.47
N THR A 367 -5.14 10.22 1.47
CA THR A 367 -6.10 9.24 0.95
C THR A 367 -6.20 8.03 1.89
N GLY A 368 -6.48 8.28 3.17
CA GLY A 368 -6.55 7.30 4.25
C GLY A 368 -7.97 6.79 4.55
N SER A 369 -8.89 6.86 3.59
CA SER A 369 -10.30 6.55 3.85
C SER A 369 -10.77 5.22 3.24
N ALA A 370 -9.87 4.25 3.05
CA ALA A 370 -10.24 2.99 2.38
C ALA A 370 -11.05 2.04 3.28
N GLY A 371 -11.13 2.29 4.60
CA GLY A 371 -11.91 1.44 5.48
C GLY A 371 -11.60 1.62 6.96
N CYS A 372 -11.15 0.54 7.57
CA CYS A 372 -10.78 0.29 8.97
C CYS A 372 -11.91 0.41 10.01
N GLU A 373 -11.66 -0.19 11.18
CA GLU A 373 -12.59 -0.22 12.31
C GLU A 373 -12.55 1.04 13.18
N GLU A 374 -11.51 1.87 13.03
CA GLU A 374 -11.32 3.08 13.83
C GLU A 374 -12.16 4.28 13.36
N LEU A 375 -12.98 4.08 12.30
CA LEU A 375 -13.86 5.08 11.72
C LEU A 375 -13.10 6.23 11.02
N LEU A 376 -13.89 7.19 10.45
CA LEU A 376 -13.35 8.33 9.71
C LEU A 376 -12.92 9.47 10.66
N THR A 377 -11.71 10.00 10.44
CA THR A 377 -11.18 11.13 11.22
C THR A 377 -11.91 12.43 10.89
N PRO A 378 -12.44 13.16 11.90
CA PRO A 378 -13.12 14.42 11.67
C PRO A 378 -12.15 15.56 11.32
N PHE A 379 -12.62 16.52 10.53
CA PHE A 379 -11.90 17.76 10.25
C PHE A 379 -12.20 18.85 11.29
N VAL A 380 -11.24 19.75 11.48
CA VAL A 380 -11.51 20.99 12.23
C VAL A 380 -12.60 21.81 11.53
N ARG A 381 -13.42 22.53 12.29
CA ARG A 381 -14.57 23.28 11.76
C ARG A 381 -14.16 24.28 10.66
N LYS A 382 -13.13 25.08 10.90
CA LYS A 382 -12.63 26.07 9.94
C LYS A 382 -11.50 25.45 9.12
N PRO A 383 -11.59 25.38 7.78
CA PRO A 383 -10.50 24.90 6.96
C PRO A 383 -9.20 25.63 7.23
N ARG A 384 -8.08 24.92 7.17
CA ARG A 384 -6.75 25.54 7.22
C ARG A 384 -6.47 26.25 5.89
N PRO A 385 -5.65 27.29 5.87
CA PRO A 385 -5.37 28.05 4.63
C PRO A 385 -4.82 27.21 3.46
N TRP A 386 -4.15 26.11 3.77
CA TRP A 386 -3.61 25.20 2.79
C TRP A 386 -4.55 24.10 2.32
N SER A 387 -5.71 23.92 2.96
CA SER A 387 -6.69 22.89 2.63
C SER A 387 -7.55 23.33 1.45
N ALA A 388 -7.52 22.58 0.36
CA ALA A 388 -8.30 22.87 -0.85
C ALA A 388 -9.63 22.10 -0.88
N VAL A 389 -9.61 20.80 -0.60
CA VAL A 389 -10.77 19.91 -0.59
C VAL A 389 -10.68 18.96 0.60
N ARG A 390 -11.81 18.74 1.27
CA ARG A 390 -11.94 17.80 2.40
C ARG A 390 -13.17 16.93 2.21
N VAL A 391 -12.98 15.61 2.26
CA VAL A 391 -14.06 14.62 2.15
C VAL A 391 -13.94 13.64 3.31
N LYS A 392 -15.01 13.56 4.13
CA LYS A 392 -15.12 12.60 5.22
C LYS A 392 -16.07 11.48 4.80
N GLU A 393 -15.64 10.71 3.82
CA GLU A 393 -16.36 9.57 3.26
C GLU A 393 -15.37 8.44 2.96
N TYR A 394 -15.81 7.21 3.02
CA TYR A 394 -14.99 6.07 2.60
C TYR A 394 -14.79 6.10 1.09
N GLY A 395 -13.58 5.69 0.67
CA GLY A 395 -13.24 5.68 -0.73
C GLY A 395 -11.76 5.49 -1.02
N TYR A 396 -11.36 5.79 -2.25
CA TYR A 396 -9.98 5.69 -2.69
C TYR A 396 -9.70 6.65 -3.85
N THR A 397 -8.42 6.93 -4.07
CA THR A 397 -7.95 7.83 -5.13
C THR A 397 -7.62 7.04 -6.41
N ARG A 398 -8.04 7.56 -7.56
CA ARG A 398 -7.59 7.13 -8.88
C ARG A 398 -6.58 8.13 -9.41
N MET A 399 -5.41 7.67 -9.83
CA MET A 399 -4.39 8.50 -10.44
C MET A 399 -4.10 8.00 -11.86
N HIS A 400 -4.20 8.89 -12.84
CA HIS A 400 -3.85 8.62 -14.23
C HIS A 400 -2.71 9.56 -14.67
N ILE A 401 -1.52 9.02 -14.84
CA ILE A 401 -0.37 9.77 -15.34
C ILE A 401 -0.47 9.76 -16.87
N LEU A 402 -1.16 10.76 -17.42
CA LEU A 402 -1.50 10.78 -18.84
C LEU A 402 -0.26 10.86 -19.75
N ASN A 403 0.67 11.70 -19.38
CA ASN A 403 1.95 11.88 -20.09
C ASN A 403 2.94 12.66 -19.21
N GLY A 404 4.02 13.14 -19.78
CA GLY A 404 5.06 13.91 -19.07
C GLY A 404 4.63 15.30 -18.57
N THR A 405 3.43 15.76 -18.94
CA THR A 405 2.96 17.11 -18.58
C THR A 405 1.60 17.13 -17.87
N HIS A 406 0.82 16.07 -17.95
CA HIS A 406 -0.54 16.02 -17.39
C HIS A 406 -0.76 14.78 -16.55
N MET A 407 -1.26 14.99 -15.36
CA MET A 407 -1.70 13.96 -14.43
C MET A 407 -3.12 14.28 -13.97
N HIS A 408 -3.99 13.30 -14.01
CA HIS A 408 -5.38 13.38 -13.57
C HIS A 408 -5.58 12.60 -12.29
N ILE A 409 -6.19 13.19 -11.29
CA ILE A 409 -6.41 12.61 -9.98
C ILE A 409 -7.88 12.78 -9.61
N GLN A 410 -8.51 11.69 -9.18
CA GLN A 410 -9.91 11.67 -8.79
C GLN A 410 -10.07 10.95 -7.45
N GLN A 411 -10.83 11.52 -6.53
CA GLN A 411 -11.31 10.83 -5.33
C GLN A 411 -12.67 10.23 -5.60
N VAL A 412 -12.80 8.93 -5.34
CA VAL A 412 -14.03 8.16 -5.48
C VAL A 412 -14.62 7.93 -4.10
N SER A 413 -15.90 8.28 -3.91
CA SER A 413 -16.64 7.98 -2.68
C SER A 413 -17.40 6.66 -2.80
N ASP A 414 -17.11 5.72 -1.91
CA ASP A 414 -17.87 4.48 -1.78
C ASP A 414 -19.20 4.69 -1.05
N ASP A 415 -19.28 5.68 -0.16
CA ASP A 415 -20.52 6.08 0.53
C ASP A 415 -21.54 6.70 -0.45
N GLN A 416 -21.09 7.23 -1.59
CA GLN A 416 -21.93 7.76 -2.68
C GLN A 416 -21.91 6.85 -3.93
N ASP A 417 -21.80 5.54 -3.73
CA ASP A 417 -21.80 4.51 -4.77
C ASP A 417 -20.81 4.77 -5.93
N GLY A 418 -19.63 5.25 -5.60
CA GLY A 418 -18.53 5.45 -6.55
C GLY A 418 -18.57 6.78 -7.29
N LYS A 419 -19.31 7.75 -6.77
CA LYS A 419 -19.28 9.11 -7.27
C LYS A 419 -17.89 9.71 -7.12
N ILE A 420 -17.44 10.45 -8.12
CA ILE A 420 -16.23 11.28 -8.04
C ILE A 420 -16.58 12.52 -7.22
N VAL A 421 -15.91 12.68 -6.08
CA VAL A 421 -16.15 13.77 -5.12
C VAL A 421 -15.04 14.81 -5.13
N ASP A 422 -13.91 14.51 -5.75
CA ASP A 422 -12.87 15.47 -6.12
C ASP A 422 -12.26 15.07 -7.45
N ASP A 423 -11.92 16.06 -8.28
CA ASP A 423 -11.36 15.90 -9.62
C ASP A 423 -10.35 17.02 -9.88
N VAL A 424 -9.10 16.68 -10.12
CA VAL A 424 -8.03 17.66 -10.32
C VAL A 424 -7.02 17.21 -11.37
N TRP A 425 -6.57 18.17 -12.17
CA TRP A 425 -5.45 18.02 -13.07
C TRP A 425 -4.21 18.72 -12.51
N VAL A 426 -3.13 17.98 -12.40
CA VAL A 426 -1.80 18.55 -12.12
C VAL A 426 -1.06 18.64 -13.44
N VAL A 427 -0.63 19.85 -13.78
CA VAL A 427 0.00 20.16 -15.07
C VAL A 427 1.37 20.77 -14.86
N ARG A 428 2.35 20.36 -15.65
CA ARG A 428 3.72 20.88 -15.64
C ARG A 428 4.22 21.10 -17.07
N PRO A 429 5.24 21.95 -17.31
CA PRO A 429 5.78 22.17 -18.64
C PRO A 429 6.59 20.97 -19.14
N LEU A 430 6.68 20.83 -20.47
CA LEU A 430 7.47 19.77 -21.14
C LEU A 430 8.98 19.86 -20.87
N LEU A 431 9.51 21.06 -20.62
CA LEU A 431 10.92 21.30 -20.36
C LEU A 431 11.14 21.52 -18.87
N GLY A 432 11.46 20.45 -18.23
CA GLY A 432 11.48 20.20 -16.84
C GLY A 432 12.68 20.66 -16.06
N ARG A 433 12.94 21.88 -15.85
CA ARG A 433 13.67 22.36 -14.68
C ARG A 433 12.78 23.33 -13.92
N MET A 434 11.86 22.82 -13.11
CA MET A 434 11.45 23.58 -11.96
C MET A 434 12.11 22.96 -10.73
N MET A 435 13.30 23.41 -10.43
CA MET A 435 13.69 23.50 -9.03
C MET A 435 12.86 24.67 -8.49
N TYR A 436 12.15 24.46 -7.39
CA TYR A 436 11.49 25.53 -6.67
C TYR A 436 12.60 26.44 -6.13
N HIS A 437 12.71 27.67 -6.64
CA HIS A 437 13.63 28.69 -6.17
C HIS A 437 12.93 29.62 -5.21
#